data_ccfe806cfcd6c441037c8f35874f5aaf
#
_entry.id   ccfe806cfcd6c441037c8f35874f5aaf
#
_cell.length_a   1.000
_cell.length_b   1.000
_cell.length_c   1.000
_cell.angle_alpha   90.00
_cell.angle_beta   90.00
_cell.angle_gamma   90.00
#
_symmetry.space_group_name_H-M   'P 1'
#
loop_
_entity.id
_entity.type
_entity.pdbx_description
1 polymer ?
#
loop_
_entity_poly.entity_id
_entity_poly.type
_entity_poly.pdbx_seq_one_letter_code
_entity_poly.pdbx_strand_id
1 'polypeptide(L)'
;MNIERVTVEVLETPVESAYTAAGNQVSSNFHVLARIFTDDGMQGIGFDVVLRPTLVKSMAQTCQELGQLLVGMNVLEIEAARAKLERASGWAGPGGLVNMAIAPLDIAMWDAKGKVLGQPLYRLLGGHKDRVRAYASDALWYSLPLDDLARSAQDHVALGYNMVKLRLGHEAKPEGEVQRVKAVQEAVGPEVQVMVDATESWNEGQAVASGRALQEAGIVWLEDPMSHQNLSGLAHLTDVLDVP
;
A
#
# COMPACT_ATOMS: atom_id res chain seq x y z
N MET A 1 -24.63 3.07 20.80
CA MET A 1 -23.33 2.76 20.19
C MET A 1 -22.67 4.05 19.73
N ASN A 2 -22.59 5.00 20.63
CA ASN A 2 -21.91 6.25 20.34
C ASN A 2 -20.43 6.13 20.70
N ILE A 3 -19.61 6.87 20.00
CA ILE A 3 -18.17 6.94 20.26
C ILE A 3 -17.98 7.71 21.57
N GLU A 4 -17.43 7.03 22.56
CA GLU A 4 -17.14 7.61 23.88
C GLU A 4 -15.76 8.27 23.91
N ARG A 5 -14.78 7.63 23.25
CA ARG A 5 -13.38 8.06 23.32
C ARG A 5 -12.61 7.62 22.08
N VAL A 6 -11.69 8.46 21.65
CA VAL A 6 -10.71 8.16 20.59
C VAL A 6 -9.30 8.38 21.16
N THR A 7 -8.41 7.44 20.95
CA THR A 7 -6.99 7.55 21.30
C THR A 7 -6.12 7.29 20.07
N VAL A 8 -5.00 7.97 19.99
CA VAL A 8 -4.00 7.79 18.92
C VAL A 8 -2.64 7.57 19.56
N GLU A 9 -1.93 6.57 19.09
CA GLU A 9 -0.58 6.24 19.54
C GLU A 9 0.33 5.98 18.33
N VAL A 10 1.62 6.20 18.51
CA VAL A 10 2.64 5.86 17.52
C VAL A 10 3.39 4.63 18.01
N LEU A 11 3.41 3.59 17.18
CA LEU A 11 4.18 2.38 17.42
C LEU A 11 5.32 2.34 16.40
N GLU A 12 6.53 2.09 16.86
CA GLU A 12 7.68 1.81 16.02
C GLU A 12 7.97 0.31 16.03
N THR A 13 8.01 -0.29 14.85
CA THR A 13 8.35 -1.71 14.67
C THR A 13 9.62 -1.82 13.84
N PRO A 14 10.70 -2.39 14.37
CA PRO A 14 11.89 -2.64 13.58
C PRO A 14 11.59 -3.64 12.47
N VAL A 15 12.21 -3.48 11.30
CA VAL A 15 12.16 -4.47 10.23
C VAL A 15 13.29 -5.49 10.42
N GLU A 16 13.05 -6.76 10.08
CA GLU A 16 14.05 -7.83 10.23
C GLU A 16 15.31 -7.55 9.41
N SER A 17 15.13 -7.00 8.20
CA SER A 17 16.21 -6.58 7.33
C SER A 17 15.91 -5.21 6.77
N ALA A 18 16.84 -4.27 6.97
CA ALA A 18 16.70 -2.92 6.39
C ALA A 18 16.62 -3.02 4.87
N TYR A 19 15.68 -2.30 4.29
CA TYR A 19 15.49 -2.23 2.84
C TYR A 19 15.48 -0.78 2.35
N THR A 20 15.60 -0.58 1.05
CA THR A 20 15.51 0.75 0.46
C THR A 20 14.17 0.91 -0.24
N ALA A 21 13.42 1.94 0.14
CA ALA A 21 12.17 2.31 -0.51
C ALA A 21 12.21 3.79 -0.90
N ALA A 22 11.85 4.11 -2.13
CA ALA A 22 11.87 5.47 -2.67
C ALA A 22 13.20 6.21 -2.36
N GLY A 23 14.35 5.53 -2.57
CA GLY A 23 15.69 6.07 -2.36
C GLY A 23 16.12 6.25 -0.90
N ASN A 24 15.38 5.70 0.07
CA ASN A 24 15.71 5.82 1.50
C ASN A 24 15.80 4.46 2.16
N GLN A 25 16.79 4.35 3.08
CA GLN A 25 16.91 3.16 3.92
C GLN A 25 15.81 3.15 4.98
N VAL A 26 15.06 2.06 5.06
CA VAL A 26 14.01 1.81 6.05
C VAL A 26 14.51 0.74 7.02
N SER A 27 14.67 1.12 8.30
CA SER A 27 15.07 0.22 9.39
C SER A 27 13.94 -0.02 10.39
N SER A 28 12.90 0.81 10.37
CA SER A 28 11.70 0.69 11.19
C SER A 28 10.50 1.21 10.43
N ASN A 29 9.35 0.61 10.67
CA ASN A 29 8.06 1.13 10.26
C ASN A 29 7.40 1.86 11.44
N PHE A 30 6.76 2.99 11.18
CA PHE A 30 6.01 3.75 12.15
C PHE A 30 4.52 3.59 11.88
N HIS A 31 3.76 3.12 12.87
CA HIS A 31 2.33 2.95 12.77
C HIS A 31 1.63 4.04 13.58
N VAL A 32 0.81 4.85 12.93
CA VAL A 32 -0.12 5.74 13.62
C VAL A 32 -1.40 4.97 13.84
N LEU A 33 -1.62 4.51 15.06
CA LEU A 33 -2.73 3.63 15.46
C LEU A 33 -3.83 4.44 16.14
N ALA A 34 -5.02 4.39 15.58
CA ALA A 34 -6.23 4.96 16.19
C ALA A 34 -7.07 3.84 16.83
N ARG A 35 -7.60 4.12 18.03
CA ARG A 35 -8.59 3.26 18.70
C ARG A 35 -9.85 4.08 18.98
N ILE A 36 -10.98 3.55 18.59
CA ILE A 36 -12.31 4.10 18.88
C ILE A 36 -12.97 3.20 19.90
N PHE A 37 -13.45 3.78 20.98
CA PHE A 37 -14.20 3.07 22.03
C PHE A 37 -15.64 3.56 22.01
N THR A 38 -16.58 2.64 22.10
CA THR A 38 -18.02 2.96 22.15
C THR A 38 -18.59 2.84 23.54
N ASP A 39 -19.71 3.48 23.79
CA ASP A 39 -20.44 3.50 25.07
C ASP A 39 -20.97 2.11 25.51
N ASP A 40 -21.01 1.14 24.61
CA ASP A 40 -21.36 -0.27 24.87
C ASP A 40 -20.12 -1.18 25.02
N GLY A 41 -18.92 -0.61 25.11
CA GLY A 41 -17.67 -1.32 25.39
C GLY A 41 -16.99 -1.95 24.16
N MET A 42 -17.47 -1.70 22.96
CA MET A 42 -16.79 -2.18 21.75
C MET A 42 -15.57 -1.31 21.42
N GLN A 43 -14.60 -1.93 20.76
CA GLN A 43 -13.38 -1.25 20.32
C GLN A 43 -13.15 -1.48 18.84
N GLY A 44 -12.95 -0.40 18.08
CA GLY A 44 -12.43 -0.43 16.73
C GLY A 44 -10.99 0.03 16.68
N ILE A 45 -10.20 -0.58 15.78
CA ILE A 45 -8.78 -0.31 15.58
C ILE A 45 -8.54 -0.01 14.10
N GLY A 46 -7.79 1.05 13.83
CA GLY A 46 -7.30 1.37 12.49
C GLY A 46 -5.90 1.96 12.57
N PHE A 47 -5.10 1.75 11.54
CA PHE A 47 -3.75 2.31 11.51
C PHE A 47 -3.34 2.66 10.09
N ASP A 48 -2.34 3.53 9.99
CA ASP A 48 -1.59 3.81 8.77
C ASP A 48 -0.10 3.63 9.04
N VAL A 49 0.66 3.25 8.01
CA VAL A 49 2.09 3.00 8.09
C VAL A 49 2.85 4.16 7.46
N VAL A 50 3.79 4.71 8.22
CA VAL A 50 4.68 5.77 7.75
C VAL A 50 6.10 5.22 7.70
N LEU A 51 6.68 5.16 6.50
CA LEU A 51 8.01 4.59 6.28
C LEU A 51 9.16 5.48 6.77
N ARG A 52 8.88 6.72 7.18
CA ARG A 52 9.89 7.69 7.62
C ARG A 52 9.46 8.35 8.93
N PRO A 53 10.38 8.61 9.87
CA PRO A 53 10.05 9.27 11.12
C PRO A 53 9.59 10.73 10.93
N THR A 54 9.96 11.34 9.78
CA THR A 54 9.53 12.71 9.43
C THR A 54 8.02 12.75 9.27
N LEU A 55 7.37 13.70 9.90
CA LEU A 55 5.91 13.89 9.90
C LEU A 55 5.08 12.90 10.73
N VAL A 56 5.64 11.81 11.26
CA VAL A 56 4.88 10.86 12.10
C VAL A 56 4.17 11.55 13.25
N LYS A 57 4.87 12.44 13.96
CA LYS A 57 4.28 13.19 15.08
C LYS A 57 3.17 14.14 14.62
N SER A 58 3.37 14.82 13.50
CA SER A 58 2.36 15.72 12.92
C SER A 58 1.13 14.93 12.48
N MET A 59 1.32 13.78 11.86
CA MET A 59 0.24 12.89 11.45
C MET A 59 -0.54 12.38 12.67
N ALA A 60 0.15 11.88 13.70
CA ALA A 60 -0.49 11.39 14.92
C ALA A 60 -1.27 12.51 15.65
N GLN A 61 -0.71 13.71 15.73
CA GLN A 61 -1.39 14.86 16.32
C GLN A 61 -2.63 15.23 15.51
N THR A 62 -2.53 15.32 14.19
CA THR A 62 -3.67 15.60 13.31
C THR A 62 -4.76 14.54 13.46
N CYS A 63 -4.38 13.26 13.46
CA CYS A 63 -5.30 12.15 13.69
C CYS A 63 -6.00 12.26 15.06
N GLN A 64 -5.24 12.59 16.12
CA GLN A 64 -5.80 12.77 17.47
C GLN A 64 -6.80 13.92 17.53
N GLU A 65 -6.48 15.07 16.95
CA GLU A 65 -7.37 16.24 16.92
C GLU A 65 -8.65 15.97 16.12
N LEU A 66 -8.52 15.38 14.94
CA LEU A 66 -9.66 14.97 14.13
C LEU A 66 -10.50 13.90 14.82
N GLY A 67 -9.85 12.94 15.50
CA GLY A 67 -10.53 11.89 16.25
C GLY A 67 -11.44 12.42 17.37
N GLN A 68 -11.07 13.54 18.03
CA GLN A 68 -11.92 14.14 19.06
C GLN A 68 -13.26 14.64 18.49
N LEU A 69 -13.31 15.00 17.21
CA LEU A 69 -14.55 15.41 16.55
C LEU A 69 -15.56 14.26 16.41
N LEU A 70 -15.10 13.02 16.46
CA LEU A 70 -15.97 11.84 16.36
C LEU A 70 -16.68 11.49 17.66
N VAL A 71 -16.21 11.99 18.81
CA VAL A 71 -16.82 11.71 20.10
C VAL A 71 -18.29 12.17 20.10
N GLY A 72 -19.18 11.30 20.56
CA GLY A 72 -20.63 11.46 20.56
C GLY A 72 -21.34 11.06 19.27
N MET A 73 -20.60 10.76 18.18
CA MET A 73 -21.21 10.26 16.94
C MET A 73 -21.53 8.76 17.04
N ASN A 74 -22.54 8.34 16.31
CA ASN A 74 -22.86 6.92 16.18
C ASN A 74 -21.81 6.22 15.29
N VAL A 75 -21.20 5.13 15.80
CA VAL A 75 -20.16 4.38 15.09
C VAL A 75 -20.63 3.77 13.77
N LEU A 76 -21.93 3.62 13.57
CA LEU A 76 -22.50 3.09 12.31
C LEU A 76 -22.56 4.14 11.19
N GLU A 77 -22.43 5.43 11.51
CA GLU A 77 -22.60 6.55 10.58
C GLU A 77 -21.25 6.99 9.97
N ILE A 78 -20.57 6.08 9.28
CA ILE A 78 -19.21 6.27 8.76
C ILE A 78 -19.14 7.45 7.78
N GLU A 79 -20.08 7.54 6.84
CA GLU A 79 -20.10 8.62 5.84
C GLU A 79 -20.32 10.00 6.49
N ALA A 80 -21.17 10.09 7.51
CA ALA A 80 -21.36 11.32 8.25
C ALA A 80 -20.11 11.74 9.04
N ALA A 81 -19.42 10.76 9.63
CA ALA A 81 -18.15 10.97 10.30
C ALA A 81 -17.08 11.46 9.32
N ARG A 82 -16.91 10.80 8.18
CA ARG A 82 -15.97 11.19 7.13
C ARG A 82 -16.23 12.62 6.64
N ALA A 83 -17.47 12.94 6.31
CA ALA A 83 -17.84 14.27 5.87
C ALA A 83 -17.55 15.35 6.95
N LYS A 84 -17.69 15.01 8.23
CA LYS A 84 -17.34 15.91 9.34
C LYS A 84 -15.83 16.15 9.40
N LEU A 85 -15.01 15.10 9.27
CA LEU A 85 -13.56 15.20 9.29
C LEU A 85 -13.03 16.01 8.09
N GLU A 86 -13.52 15.72 6.88
CA GLU A 86 -13.17 16.45 5.65
C GLU A 86 -13.54 17.93 5.73
N ARG A 87 -14.72 18.26 6.28
CA ARG A 87 -15.14 19.64 6.48
C ARG A 87 -14.25 20.38 7.48
N ALA A 88 -13.90 19.72 8.59
CA ALA A 88 -13.06 20.30 9.63
C ALA A 88 -11.64 20.60 9.12
N SER A 89 -11.14 19.80 8.19
CA SER A 89 -9.78 19.91 7.63
C SER A 89 -9.72 20.63 6.28
N GLY A 90 -10.84 21.15 5.77
CA GLY A 90 -10.96 21.69 4.42
C GLY A 90 -9.99 22.84 4.09
N TRP A 91 -9.60 23.65 5.07
CA TRP A 91 -8.60 24.72 4.89
C TRP A 91 -7.17 24.21 4.80
N ALA A 92 -6.88 23.00 5.34
CA ALA A 92 -5.57 22.35 5.22
C ALA A 92 -5.40 21.65 3.86
N GLY A 93 -6.47 21.58 3.07
CA GLY A 93 -6.49 20.99 1.73
C GLY A 93 -6.86 19.51 1.74
N PRO A 94 -7.40 19.00 0.63
CA PRO A 94 -7.61 17.58 0.43
C PRO A 94 -6.28 16.86 0.15
N GLY A 95 -6.13 15.66 0.64
CA GLY A 95 -4.96 14.80 0.35
C GLY A 95 -3.82 14.94 1.35
N GLY A 96 -2.71 14.28 1.04
CA GLY A 96 -1.48 14.28 1.83
C GLY A 96 -1.71 13.92 3.30
N LEU A 97 -1.08 14.69 4.19
CA LEU A 97 -1.10 14.47 5.63
C LEU A 97 -2.52 14.36 6.22
N VAL A 98 -3.48 15.14 5.71
CA VAL A 98 -4.87 15.13 6.20
C VAL A 98 -5.53 13.79 5.90
N ASN A 99 -5.45 13.30 4.67
CA ASN A 99 -6.02 12.00 4.30
C ASN A 99 -5.34 10.84 5.04
N MET A 100 -4.03 10.89 5.19
CA MET A 100 -3.28 9.91 5.97
C MET A 100 -3.71 9.91 7.46
N ALA A 101 -4.03 11.08 8.02
CA ALA A 101 -4.52 11.17 9.40
C ALA A 101 -5.99 10.75 9.56
N ILE A 102 -6.82 10.88 8.52
CA ILE A 102 -8.21 10.41 8.52
C ILE A 102 -8.29 8.88 8.36
N ALA A 103 -7.40 8.27 7.59
CA ALA A 103 -7.45 6.85 7.27
C ALA A 103 -7.50 5.93 8.52
N PRO A 104 -6.66 6.09 9.56
CA PRO A 104 -6.77 5.29 10.78
C PRO A 104 -8.12 5.42 11.48
N LEU A 105 -8.74 6.60 11.46
CA LEU A 105 -10.05 6.84 12.08
C LEU A 105 -11.16 6.15 11.28
N ASP A 106 -11.13 6.25 9.97
CA ASP A 106 -12.10 5.61 9.08
C ASP A 106 -12.03 4.07 9.22
N ILE A 107 -10.83 3.50 9.17
CA ILE A 107 -10.60 2.06 9.37
C ILE A 107 -11.09 1.63 10.76
N ALA A 108 -10.81 2.39 11.82
CA ALA A 108 -11.26 2.08 13.17
C ALA A 108 -12.80 2.11 13.29
N MET A 109 -13.48 3.01 12.59
CA MET A 109 -14.95 3.04 12.54
C MET A 109 -15.51 1.82 11.81
N TRP A 110 -14.92 1.43 10.67
CA TRP A 110 -15.33 0.22 9.97
C TRP A 110 -15.10 -1.03 10.80
N ASP A 111 -13.97 -1.15 11.50
CA ASP A 111 -13.69 -2.26 12.39
C ASP A 111 -14.70 -2.34 13.56
N ALA A 112 -14.98 -1.21 14.21
CA ALA A 112 -16.00 -1.13 15.25
C ALA A 112 -17.39 -1.53 14.72
N LYS A 113 -17.79 -0.99 13.55
CA LYS A 113 -19.06 -1.33 12.89
C LYS A 113 -19.17 -2.82 12.60
N GLY A 114 -18.11 -3.44 12.08
CA GLY A 114 -18.06 -4.88 11.82
C GLY A 114 -18.30 -5.69 13.08
N LYS A 115 -17.62 -5.34 14.19
CA LYS A 115 -17.73 -5.98 15.49
C LYS A 115 -19.12 -5.82 16.09
N VAL A 116 -19.66 -4.60 16.09
CA VAL A 116 -21.01 -4.30 16.58
C VAL A 116 -22.09 -5.09 15.83
N LEU A 117 -21.96 -5.20 14.50
CA LEU A 117 -22.93 -5.93 13.68
C LEU A 117 -22.65 -7.45 13.62
N GLY A 118 -21.54 -7.93 14.21
CA GLY A 118 -21.13 -9.34 14.14
C GLY A 118 -20.87 -9.81 12.71
N GLN A 119 -20.43 -8.89 11.82
CA GLN A 119 -20.20 -9.18 10.41
C GLN A 119 -18.77 -8.82 9.98
N PRO A 120 -18.12 -9.67 9.17
CA PRO A 120 -16.84 -9.32 8.59
C PRO A 120 -16.99 -8.19 7.56
N LEU A 121 -15.99 -7.32 7.46
CA LEU A 121 -16.03 -6.13 6.62
C LEU A 121 -16.34 -6.42 5.16
N TYR A 122 -15.82 -7.52 4.59
CA TYR A 122 -16.09 -7.85 3.20
C TYR A 122 -17.58 -8.02 2.90
N ARG A 123 -18.38 -8.48 3.88
CA ARG A 123 -19.84 -8.59 3.73
C ARG A 123 -20.52 -7.23 3.82
N LEU A 124 -20.09 -6.39 4.76
CA LEU A 124 -20.61 -5.03 4.92
C LEU A 124 -20.32 -4.15 3.71
N LEU A 125 -19.21 -4.43 3.01
CA LEU A 125 -18.80 -3.76 1.77
C LEU A 125 -19.38 -4.39 0.50
N GLY A 126 -20.38 -5.27 0.63
CA GLY A 126 -21.09 -5.87 -0.51
C GLY A 126 -20.47 -7.15 -1.04
N GLY A 127 -19.84 -7.95 -0.21
CA GLY A 127 -19.06 -9.16 -0.54
C GLY A 127 -19.58 -9.98 -1.69
N HIS A 128 -18.77 -10.14 -2.73
CA HIS A 128 -19.06 -10.92 -3.93
C HIS A 128 -18.31 -12.26 -3.94
N LYS A 129 -17.11 -12.31 -3.37
CA LYS A 129 -16.25 -13.49 -3.34
C LYS A 129 -15.79 -13.78 -1.91
N ASP A 130 -15.70 -15.04 -1.55
CA ASP A 130 -15.13 -15.51 -0.29
C ASP A 130 -13.59 -15.73 -0.39
N ARG A 131 -13.08 -15.79 -1.63
CA ARG A 131 -11.65 -15.92 -1.93
C ARG A 131 -11.25 -14.99 -3.06
N VAL A 132 -10.06 -14.42 -2.96
CA VAL A 132 -9.38 -13.63 -4.00
C VAL A 132 -7.99 -14.19 -4.24
N ARG A 133 -7.49 -14.02 -5.47
CA ARG A 133 -6.08 -14.35 -5.78
C ARG A 133 -5.16 -13.37 -5.07
N ALA A 134 -4.04 -13.89 -4.57
CA ALA A 134 -2.98 -13.09 -3.96
C ALA A 134 -1.65 -13.35 -4.66
N TYR A 135 -0.77 -12.39 -4.66
CA TYR A 135 0.60 -12.51 -5.12
C TYR A 135 1.58 -12.23 -3.98
N ALA A 136 2.78 -12.80 -4.07
CA ALA A 136 3.86 -12.48 -3.17
C ALA A 136 4.66 -11.28 -3.69
N SER A 137 4.97 -10.33 -2.82
CA SER A 137 5.71 -9.11 -3.15
C SER A 137 6.86 -8.82 -2.19
N ASP A 138 6.99 -9.58 -1.11
CA ASP A 138 8.07 -9.41 -0.14
C ASP A 138 9.37 -10.08 -0.61
N ALA A 139 10.51 -9.59 -0.13
CA ALA A 139 11.84 -10.11 -0.41
C ALA A 139 12.19 -10.26 -1.92
N LEU A 140 11.54 -9.49 -2.80
CA LEU A 140 11.78 -9.47 -4.25
C LEU A 140 12.28 -8.08 -4.71
N TRP A 141 13.35 -7.63 -4.03
CA TRP A 141 13.88 -6.27 -4.18
C TRP A 141 14.91 -6.15 -5.29
N TYR A 142 14.95 -4.99 -5.94
CA TYR A 142 15.97 -4.62 -6.95
C TYR A 142 17.40 -4.68 -6.42
N SER A 143 17.62 -4.59 -5.12
CA SER A 143 18.95 -4.64 -4.50
C SER A 143 19.53 -6.05 -4.37
N LEU A 144 18.73 -7.10 -4.58
CA LEU A 144 19.19 -8.47 -4.49
C LEU A 144 20.02 -8.87 -5.73
N PRO A 145 21.11 -9.64 -5.56
CA PRO A 145 21.73 -10.38 -6.65
C PRO A 145 20.72 -11.29 -7.36
N LEU A 146 20.94 -11.59 -8.65
CA LEU A 146 20.00 -12.39 -9.45
C LEU A 146 19.70 -13.75 -8.84
N ASP A 147 20.72 -14.44 -8.33
CA ASP A 147 20.56 -15.77 -7.72
C ASP A 147 19.72 -15.72 -6.44
N ASP A 148 19.88 -14.68 -5.64
CA ASP A 148 19.11 -14.49 -4.40
C ASP A 148 17.66 -14.10 -4.72
N LEU A 149 17.46 -13.26 -5.74
CA LEU A 149 16.14 -12.88 -6.23
C LEU A 149 15.38 -14.12 -6.76
N ALA A 150 16.03 -14.94 -7.56
CA ALA A 150 15.49 -16.19 -8.08
C ALA A 150 15.12 -17.16 -6.96
N ARG A 151 15.99 -17.33 -5.97
CA ARG A 151 15.73 -18.17 -4.79
C ARG A 151 14.56 -17.67 -3.99
N SER A 152 14.49 -16.36 -3.71
CA SER A 152 13.36 -15.75 -2.99
C SER A 152 12.03 -15.99 -3.72
N ALA A 153 12.01 -15.91 -5.05
CA ALA A 153 10.81 -16.22 -5.82
C ALA A 153 10.42 -17.71 -5.70
N GLN A 154 11.39 -18.64 -5.73
CA GLN A 154 11.14 -20.08 -5.51
C GLN A 154 10.57 -20.35 -4.12
N ASP A 155 11.06 -19.66 -3.08
CA ASP A 155 10.54 -19.80 -1.72
C ASP A 155 9.06 -19.40 -1.65
N HIS A 156 8.67 -18.33 -2.32
CA HIS A 156 7.25 -17.95 -2.42
C HIS A 156 6.40 -18.97 -3.17
N VAL A 157 6.92 -19.55 -4.26
CA VAL A 157 6.22 -20.62 -4.98
C VAL A 157 6.06 -21.86 -4.11
N ALA A 158 7.07 -22.21 -3.31
CA ALA A 158 6.99 -23.31 -2.35
C ALA A 158 5.92 -23.09 -1.27
N LEU A 159 5.59 -21.83 -0.94
CA LEU A 159 4.47 -21.46 -0.06
C LEU A 159 3.10 -21.53 -0.76
N GLY A 160 3.06 -21.84 -2.06
CA GLY A 160 1.81 -21.97 -2.84
C GLY A 160 1.41 -20.74 -3.63
N TYR A 161 2.22 -19.69 -3.71
CA TYR A 161 1.95 -18.56 -4.59
C TYR A 161 2.24 -18.94 -6.04
N ASN A 162 1.34 -18.56 -6.94
CA ASN A 162 1.52 -18.68 -8.40
C ASN A 162 1.62 -17.32 -9.10
N MET A 163 1.86 -16.28 -8.32
CA MET A 163 2.05 -14.89 -8.77
C MET A 163 3.09 -14.23 -7.86
N VAL A 164 4.06 -13.55 -8.47
CA VAL A 164 5.10 -12.81 -7.74
C VAL A 164 5.29 -11.44 -8.35
N LYS A 165 5.52 -10.41 -7.51
CA LYS A 165 5.79 -9.04 -7.97
C LYS A 165 7.21 -8.62 -7.56
N LEU A 166 8.03 -8.29 -8.56
CA LEU A 166 9.40 -7.81 -8.38
C LEU A 166 9.42 -6.30 -8.29
N ARG A 167 10.31 -5.76 -7.47
CA ARG A 167 10.66 -4.33 -7.51
C ARG A 167 11.86 -4.11 -8.40
N LEU A 168 11.70 -3.21 -9.37
CA LEU A 168 12.65 -2.84 -10.41
C LEU A 168 12.95 -1.33 -10.38
N GLY A 169 13.54 -0.80 -11.46
CA GLY A 169 13.71 0.63 -11.69
C GLY A 169 15.10 1.18 -11.34
N HIS A 170 16.05 0.32 -11.04
CA HIS A 170 17.41 0.72 -10.61
C HIS A 170 18.53 0.27 -11.55
N GLU A 171 18.20 -0.44 -12.62
CA GLU A 171 19.18 -0.81 -13.63
C GLU A 171 19.45 0.37 -14.60
N ALA A 172 20.68 0.47 -15.06
CA ALA A 172 21.09 1.57 -15.95
C ALA A 172 20.43 1.52 -17.34
N LYS A 173 19.95 0.34 -17.74
CA LYS A 173 19.37 0.08 -19.05
C LYS A 173 18.20 -0.91 -18.95
N PRO A 174 17.24 -0.84 -19.88
CA PRO A 174 16.09 -1.77 -19.91
C PRO A 174 16.48 -3.26 -19.93
N GLU A 175 17.61 -3.61 -20.56
CA GLU A 175 18.08 -5.01 -20.63
C GLU A 175 18.42 -5.58 -19.26
N GLY A 176 18.90 -4.76 -18.33
CA GLY A 176 19.14 -5.17 -16.94
C GLY A 176 17.86 -5.50 -16.20
N GLU A 177 16.81 -4.68 -16.37
CA GLU A 177 15.48 -4.93 -15.80
C GLU A 177 14.87 -6.23 -16.36
N VAL A 178 14.98 -6.43 -17.67
CA VAL A 178 14.55 -7.68 -18.34
C VAL A 178 15.34 -8.90 -17.83
N GLN A 179 16.63 -8.76 -17.59
CA GLN A 179 17.45 -9.86 -17.06
C GLN A 179 16.96 -10.29 -15.68
N ARG A 180 16.54 -9.35 -14.81
CA ARG A 180 15.98 -9.67 -13.50
C ARG A 180 14.66 -10.43 -13.61
N VAL A 181 13.77 -10.00 -14.50
CA VAL A 181 12.51 -10.69 -14.77
C VAL A 181 12.75 -12.10 -15.30
N LYS A 182 13.64 -12.26 -16.26
CA LYS A 182 13.97 -13.58 -16.85
C LYS A 182 14.58 -14.54 -15.82
N ALA A 183 15.48 -14.05 -14.96
CA ALA A 183 16.06 -14.87 -13.91
C ALA A 183 14.99 -15.47 -12.98
N VAL A 184 13.97 -14.66 -12.64
CA VAL A 184 12.84 -15.14 -11.85
C VAL A 184 11.97 -16.09 -12.65
N GLN A 185 11.58 -15.75 -13.88
CA GLN A 185 10.75 -16.62 -14.75
C GLN A 185 11.39 -18.00 -14.97
N GLU A 186 12.68 -18.04 -15.22
CA GLU A 186 13.44 -19.29 -15.38
C GLU A 186 13.45 -20.13 -14.09
N ALA A 187 13.57 -19.47 -12.93
CA ALA A 187 13.62 -20.14 -11.63
C ALA A 187 12.26 -20.71 -11.18
N VAL A 188 11.16 -20.02 -11.50
CA VAL A 188 9.81 -20.39 -11.01
C VAL A 188 8.98 -21.14 -12.05
N GLY A 189 9.36 -21.11 -13.32
CA GLY A 189 8.68 -21.79 -14.42
C GLY A 189 7.48 -21.03 -15.01
N PRO A 190 6.94 -21.52 -16.14
CA PRO A 190 5.99 -20.77 -16.97
C PRO A 190 4.59 -20.62 -16.35
N GLU A 191 4.24 -21.40 -15.34
CA GLU A 191 2.93 -21.36 -14.67
C GLU A 191 2.84 -20.22 -13.64
N VAL A 192 3.96 -19.59 -13.29
CA VAL A 192 4.00 -18.49 -12.32
C VAL A 192 3.98 -17.16 -13.05
N GLN A 193 3.02 -16.33 -12.70
CA GLN A 193 2.87 -14.99 -13.25
C GLN A 193 3.82 -13.99 -12.58
N VAL A 194 4.53 -13.21 -13.37
CA VAL A 194 5.48 -12.21 -12.89
C VAL A 194 4.96 -10.80 -13.18
N MET A 195 4.84 -10.00 -12.14
CA MET A 195 4.50 -8.58 -12.20
C MET A 195 5.71 -7.75 -11.76
N VAL A 196 5.73 -6.50 -12.17
CA VAL A 196 6.83 -5.59 -11.81
C VAL A 196 6.31 -4.26 -11.28
N ASP A 197 7.09 -3.68 -10.36
CA ASP A 197 6.85 -2.40 -9.71
C ASP A 197 8.15 -1.58 -9.78
N ALA A 198 8.11 -0.49 -10.54
CA ALA A 198 9.27 0.38 -10.72
C ALA A 198 9.40 1.48 -9.65
N THR A 199 8.48 1.53 -8.69
CA THR A 199 8.53 2.43 -7.52
C THR A 199 8.80 3.91 -7.87
N GLU A 200 8.18 4.42 -8.93
CA GLU A 200 8.33 5.80 -9.46
C GLU A 200 9.78 6.16 -9.87
N SER A 201 10.60 5.17 -10.23
CA SER A 201 12.04 5.38 -10.43
C SER A 201 12.41 5.97 -11.78
N TRP A 202 11.53 5.89 -12.79
CA TRP A 202 11.87 6.29 -14.16
C TRP A 202 11.32 7.67 -14.54
N ASN A 203 12.03 8.33 -15.44
CA ASN A 203 11.44 9.38 -16.27
C ASN A 203 10.62 8.77 -17.41
N GLU A 204 9.86 9.59 -18.14
CA GLU A 204 8.95 9.13 -19.19
C GLU A 204 9.67 8.32 -20.30
N GLY A 205 10.84 8.79 -20.76
CA GLY A 205 11.62 8.09 -21.78
C GLY A 205 12.12 6.71 -21.31
N GLN A 206 12.57 6.62 -20.07
CA GLN A 206 12.97 5.35 -19.46
C GLN A 206 11.76 4.42 -19.28
N ALA A 207 10.63 4.96 -18.81
CA ALA A 207 9.41 4.19 -18.62
C ALA A 207 8.88 3.57 -19.92
N VAL A 208 8.90 4.33 -21.04
CA VAL A 208 8.54 3.81 -22.36
C VAL A 208 9.52 2.72 -22.82
N ALA A 209 10.82 2.96 -22.70
CA ALA A 209 11.84 2.01 -23.15
C ALA A 209 11.80 0.71 -22.33
N SER A 210 11.80 0.82 -21.00
CA SER A 210 11.76 -0.33 -20.09
C SER A 210 10.41 -1.04 -20.16
N GLY A 211 9.30 -0.30 -20.22
CA GLY A 211 7.96 -0.86 -20.33
C GLY A 211 7.80 -1.74 -21.58
N ARG A 212 8.28 -1.29 -22.74
CA ARG A 212 8.28 -2.11 -23.97
C ARG A 212 9.11 -3.39 -23.84
N ALA A 213 10.33 -3.27 -23.31
CA ALA A 213 11.19 -4.42 -23.12
C ALA A 213 10.63 -5.44 -22.12
N LEU A 214 10.00 -4.96 -21.05
CA LEU A 214 9.36 -5.78 -20.04
C LEU A 214 8.06 -6.43 -20.57
N GLN A 215 7.27 -5.70 -21.37
CA GLN A 215 6.11 -6.26 -22.08
C GLN A 215 6.51 -7.43 -22.99
N GLU A 216 7.60 -7.29 -23.76
CA GLU A 216 8.15 -8.36 -24.59
C GLU A 216 8.66 -9.54 -23.74
N ALA A 217 9.10 -9.29 -22.51
CA ALA A 217 9.47 -10.33 -21.54
C ALA A 217 8.25 -11.02 -20.92
N GLY A 218 7.02 -10.58 -21.18
CA GLY A 218 5.79 -11.24 -20.77
C GLY A 218 5.38 -10.99 -19.33
N ILE A 219 5.64 -9.80 -18.79
CA ILE A 219 5.09 -9.40 -17.48
C ILE A 219 3.57 -9.23 -17.53
N VAL A 220 2.91 -9.34 -16.38
CA VAL A 220 1.44 -9.23 -16.28
C VAL A 220 0.98 -7.79 -16.16
N TRP A 221 1.69 -6.96 -15.39
CA TRP A 221 1.49 -5.51 -15.30
C TRP A 221 2.77 -4.79 -14.93
N LEU A 222 2.78 -3.48 -15.18
CA LEU A 222 3.82 -2.54 -14.78
C LEU A 222 3.25 -1.53 -13.79
N GLU A 223 3.64 -1.62 -12.52
CA GLU A 223 3.21 -0.76 -11.43
C GLU A 223 4.18 0.41 -11.24
N ASP A 224 3.63 1.60 -10.97
CA ASP A 224 4.36 2.82 -10.61
C ASP A 224 5.63 3.10 -11.45
N PRO A 225 5.53 3.17 -12.80
CA PRO A 225 6.71 3.36 -13.65
C PRO A 225 7.39 4.72 -13.45
N MET A 226 6.61 5.76 -13.17
CA MET A 226 7.08 7.12 -12.95
C MET A 226 6.21 7.83 -11.93
N SER A 227 6.59 9.05 -11.52
CA SER A 227 5.84 9.84 -10.54
C SER A 227 4.35 9.90 -10.87
N HIS A 228 3.51 9.56 -9.90
CA HIS A 228 2.05 9.67 -9.96
C HIS A 228 1.55 11.09 -10.27
N GLN A 229 2.40 12.12 -10.09
CA GLN A 229 2.07 13.50 -10.44
C GLN A 229 2.21 13.80 -11.94
N ASN A 230 2.91 12.95 -12.69
CA ASN A 230 3.06 13.09 -14.13
C ASN A 230 1.91 12.41 -14.89
N LEU A 231 0.69 12.97 -14.73
CA LEU A 231 -0.51 12.39 -15.35
C LEU A 231 -0.44 12.30 -16.88
N SER A 232 0.19 13.27 -17.55
CA SER A 232 0.36 13.24 -19.02
C SER A 232 1.31 12.13 -19.44
N GLY A 233 2.39 11.90 -18.72
CA GLY A 233 3.33 10.81 -18.99
C GLY A 233 2.70 9.45 -18.75
N LEU A 234 1.91 9.29 -17.67
CA LEU A 234 1.16 8.05 -17.39
C LEU A 234 0.12 7.76 -18.48
N ALA A 235 -0.62 8.78 -18.94
CA ALA A 235 -1.55 8.64 -20.06
C ALA A 235 -0.83 8.21 -21.34
N HIS A 236 0.32 8.84 -21.67
CA HIS A 236 1.13 8.43 -22.81
C HIS A 236 1.62 6.98 -22.70
N LEU A 237 2.02 6.52 -21.51
CA LEU A 237 2.40 5.11 -21.34
C LEU A 237 1.23 4.17 -21.62
N THR A 238 0.03 4.50 -21.17
CA THR A 238 -1.18 3.70 -21.42
C THR A 238 -1.50 3.61 -22.92
N ASP A 239 -1.15 4.65 -23.71
CA ASP A 239 -1.35 4.66 -25.17
C ASP A 239 -0.30 3.83 -25.93
N VAL A 240 0.91 3.67 -25.38
CA VAL A 240 2.05 3.04 -26.11
C VAL A 240 2.45 1.66 -25.60
N LEU A 241 1.87 1.20 -24.51
CA LEU A 241 2.06 -0.14 -23.93
C LEU A 241 0.73 -0.91 -23.97
N ASP A 242 0.81 -2.21 -24.29
CA ASP A 242 -0.35 -3.12 -24.25
C ASP A 242 -0.48 -3.78 -22.85
N VAL A 243 0.59 -3.78 -22.06
CA VAL A 243 0.58 -4.27 -20.68
C VAL A 243 -0.08 -3.23 -19.77
N PRO A 244 -0.99 -3.64 -18.86
CA PRO A 244 -1.63 -2.74 -17.91
C PRO A 244 -0.65 -2.20 -16.88
#